data_9a642c3c3113484badfae8b982ee8d8f
#
_entry.id   9a642c3c3113484badfae8b982ee8d8f
#
_cell.length_a   1.000
_cell.length_b   1.000
_cell.length_c   1.000
_cell.angle_alpha   90.00
_cell.angle_beta   90.00
_cell.angle_gamma   90.00
#
_symmetry.space_group_name_H-M   'P 1'
#
loop_
_entity.id
_entity.type
_entity.pdbx_description
1 polymer ?
#
loop_
_entity_poly.entity_id
_entity_poly.type
_entity_poly.pdbx_seq_one_letter_code
_entity_poly.pdbx_strand_id
1 'polypeptide(L)'
;VAEALAQAQRFEEAVTLAQQIGDESRRAEALTRVVKGMAQTQRLAEAVALAQQIDDEKMRDWALAGAVEGLTLAQQFEEATGLVPQISYGKSRAEAMVRVVEGLVLAQQFEEATALVEQIPDEVKQSEAMVRVVEGLTLVQQFEQAAEVVREIREGHARTRAFIALGQGLVRSAQWERVILLVTSEKSALLIRASLSFISTLPHLPTVHTLVQRLWCQQVCRDDLYALLPAAAPLFIADPPLLSEILAGEEWVKEQLKW
;
A
#
# COMPACT_ATOMS: atom_id res chain seq x y z
N VAL A 1 -10.23 -23.08 -27.49
CA VAL A 1 -11.62 -22.91 -27.99
C VAL A 1 -12.51 -22.41 -26.86
N ALA A 2 -12.56 -23.06 -25.69
CA ALA A 2 -13.39 -22.60 -24.56
C ALA A 2 -13.08 -21.14 -24.15
N GLU A 3 -11.80 -20.74 -24.09
CA GLU A 3 -11.38 -19.38 -23.81
C GLU A 3 -11.87 -18.38 -24.90
N ALA A 4 -11.78 -18.74 -26.18
CA ALA A 4 -12.28 -17.89 -27.25
C ALA A 4 -13.81 -17.70 -27.17
N LEU A 5 -14.55 -18.75 -26.78
CA LEU A 5 -15.97 -18.65 -26.54
C LEU A 5 -16.30 -17.77 -25.30
N ALA A 6 -15.51 -17.87 -24.23
CA ALA A 6 -15.66 -17.00 -23.08
C ALA A 6 -15.40 -15.52 -23.44
N GLN A 7 -14.38 -15.25 -24.25
CA GLN A 7 -14.12 -13.90 -24.77
C GLN A 7 -15.25 -13.39 -25.68
N ALA A 8 -15.89 -14.30 -26.44
CA ALA A 8 -17.07 -13.98 -27.25
C ALA A 8 -18.37 -13.94 -26.42
N GLN A 9 -18.30 -14.03 -25.09
CA GLN A 9 -19.42 -14.07 -24.14
C GLN A 9 -20.40 -15.26 -24.32
N ARG A 10 -19.96 -16.33 -25.01
CA ARG A 10 -20.73 -17.58 -25.21
C ARG A 10 -20.43 -18.56 -24.08
N PHE A 11 -20.72 -18.16 -22.84
CA PHE A 11 -20.28 -18.85 -21.64
C PHE A 11 -20.85 -20.27 -21.49
N GLU A 12 -22.11 -20.49 -21.82
CA GLU A 12 -22.76 -21.82 -21.72
C GLU A 12 -22.06 -22.83 -22.62
N GLU A 13 -21.73 -22.43 -23.84
CA GLU A 13 -20.99 -23.26 -24.77
C GLU A 13 -19.53 -23.47 -24.28
N ALA A 14 -18.90 -22.42 -23.74
CA ALA A 14 -17.58 -22.52 -23.19
C ALA A 14 -17.51 -23.51 -22.02
N VAL A 15 -18.48 -23.48 -21.09
CA VAL A 15 -18.62 -24.43 -19.98
C VAL A 15 -18.83 -25.85 -20.50
N THR A 16 -19.77 -26.05 -21.44
CA THR A 16 -20.06 -27.35 -22.01
C THR A 16 -18.83 -27.98 -22.66
N LEU A 17 -18.07 -27.20 -23.43
CA LEU A 17 -16.82 -27.67 -24.08
C LEU A 17 -15.72 -27.94 -23.05
N ALA A 18 -15.60 -27.10 -22.02
CA ALA A 18 -14.62 -27.30 -20.95
C ALA A 18 -14.90 -28.61 -20.19
N GLN A 19 -16.17 -28.90 -19.89
CA GLN A 19 -16.60 -30.13 -19.22
C GLN A 19 -16.35 -31.40 -20.04
N GLN A 20 -16.28 -31.32 -21.38
CA GLN A 20 -15.97 -32.43 -22.25
C GLN A 20 -14.47 -32.78 -22.31
N ILE A 21 -13.60 -31.97 -21.69
CA ILE A 21 -12.16 -32.24 -21.64
C ILE A 21 -11.91 -33.45 -20.74
N GLY A 22 -11.37 -34.52 -21.26
CA GLY A 22 -11.12 -35.75 -20.53
C GLY A 22 -10.00 -35.65 -19.50
N ASP A 23 -9.00 -34.80 -19.76
CA ASP A 23 -7.92 -34.52 -18.80
C ASP A 23 -8.40 -33.54 -17.71
N GLU A 24 -8.33 -33.97 -16.45
CA GLU A 24 -8.87 -33.25 -15.32
C GLU A 24 -8.20 -31.90 -15.08
N SER A 25 -6.86 -31.83 -15.19
CA SER A 25 -6.13 -30.58 -15.00
C SER A 25 -6.43 -29.57 -16.10
N ARG A 26 -6.51 -30.01 -17.35
CA ARG A 26 -6.87 -29.16 -18.48
C ARG A 26 -8.33 -28.70 -18.42
N ARG A 27 -9.22 -29.56 -17.94
CA ARG A 27 -10.62 -29.23 -17.69
C ARG A 27 -10.73 -28.14 -16.66
N ALA A 28 -10.06 -28.30 -15.49
CA ALA A 28 -10.04 -27.32 -14.42
C ALA A 28 -9.45 -25.97 -14.86
N GLU A 29 -8.35 -26.00 -15.64
CA GLU A 29 -7.77 -24.79 -16.21
C GLU A 29 -8.73 -24.06 -17.18
N ALA A 30 -9.42 -24.82 -18.03
CA ALA A 30 -10.40 -24.25 -18.95
C ALA A 30 -11.58 -23.60 -18.21
N LEU A 31 -12.12 -24.29 -17.20
CA LEU A 31 -13.19 -23.76 -16.34
C LEU A 31 -12.77 -22.51 -15.59
N THR A 32 -11.55 -22.47 -15.04
CA THR A 32 -10.98 -21.28 -14.36
C THR A 32 -10.95 -20.06 -15.31
N ARG A 33 -10.57 -20.26 -16.57
CA ARG A 33 -10.58 -19.18 -17.56
C ARG A 33 -12.00 -18.70 -17.89
N VAL A 34 -12.96 -19.62 -17.95
CA VAL A 34 -14.38 -19.27 -18.16
C VAL A 34 -14.92 -18.47 -16.98
N VAL A 35 -14.63 -18.90 -15.72
CA VAL A 35 -15.00 -18.16 -14.52
C VAL A 35 -14.45 -16.72 -14.56
N LYS A 36 -13.19 -16.56 -14.93
CA LYS A 36 -12.57 -15.25 -15.06
C LYS A 36 -13.25 -14.36 -16.11
N GLY A 37 -13.61 -14.94 -17.26
CA GLY A 37 -14.38 -14.24 -18.29
C GLY A 37 -15.79 -13.85 -17.83
N MET A 38 -16.50 -14.73 -17.10
CA MET A 38 -17.80 -14.43 -16.50
C MET A 38 -17.70 -13.29 -15.48
N ALA A 39 -16.68 -13.32 -14.63
CA ALA A 39 -16.45 -12.28 -13.62
C ALA A 39 -16.20 -10.90 -14.28
N GLN A 40 -15.44 -10.86 -15.35
CA GLN A 40 -15.18 -9.63 -16.11
C GLN A 40 -16.42 -9.06 -16.80
N THR A 41 -17.41 -9.91 -17.11
CA THR A 41 -18.68 -9.51 -17.75
C THR A 41 -19.84 -9.36 -16.77
N GLN A 42 -19.53 -9.29 -15.46
CA GLN A 42 -20.48 -9.11 -14.37
C GLN A 42 -21.51 -10.28 -14.20
N ARG A 43 -21.23 -11.46 -14.77
CA ARG A 43 -22.02 -12.68 -14.47
C ARG A 43 -21.49 -13.36 -13.20
N LEU A 44 -21.47 -12.62 -12.10
CA LEU A 44 -20.71 -12.97 -10.89
C LEU A 44 -21.28 -14.20 -10.18
N ALA A 45 -22.61 -14.30 -10.04
CA ALA A 45 -23.24 -15.45 -9.39
C ALA A 45 -22.94 -16.78 -10.13
N GLU A 46 -22.93 -16.74 -11.45
CA GLU A 46 -22.60 -17.90 -12.27
C GLU A 46 -21.11 -18.24 -12.20
N ALA A 47 -20.27 -17.21 -12.18
CA ALA A 47 -18.82 -17.37 -12.01
C ALA A 47 -18.50 -18.10 -10.69
N VAL A 48 -19.12 -17.66 -9.57
CA VAL A 48 -18.95 -18.29 -8.25
C VAL A 48 -19.45 -19.73 -8.25
N ALA A 49 -20.65 -19.96 -8.76
CA ALA A 49 -21.21 -21.30 -8.84
C ALA A 49 -20.36 -22.27 -9.65
N LEU A 50 -19.81 -21.80 -10.76
CA LEU A 50 -18.91 -22.59 -11.60
C LEU A 50 -17.56 -22.86 -10.93
N ALA A 51 -16.98 -21.83 -10.26
CA ALA A 51 -15.73 -21.98 -9.52
C ALA A 51 -15.81 -23.06 -8.43
N GLN A 52 -16.93 -23.10 -7.72
CA GLN A 52 -17.19 -24.10 -6.66
C GLN A 52 -17.31 -25.53 -7.19
N GLN A 53 -17.61 -25.73 -8.47
CA GLN A 53 -17.73 -27.04 -9.12
C GLN A 53 -16.38 -27.59 -9.63
N ILE A 54 -15.30 -26.84 -9.53
CA ILE A 54 -13.98 -27.30 -9.95
C ILE A 54 -13.41 -28.26 -8.91
N ASP A 55 -13.15 -29.52 -9.33
CA ASP A 55 -12.66 -30.58 -8.43
C ASP A 55 -11.21 -30.35 -7.99
N ASP A 56 -10.33 -29.91 -8.91
CA ASP A 56 -8.94 -29.58 -8.60
C ASP A 56 -8.87 -28.38 -7.62
N GLU A 57 -8.39 -28.62 -6.43
CA GLU A 57 -8.35 -27.62 -5.34
C GLU A 57 -7.57 -26.35 -5.73
N LYS A 58 -6.43 -26.52 -6.38
CA LYS A 58 -5.60 -25.39 -6.80
C LYS A 58 -6.28 -24.54 -7.88
N MET A 59 -6.90 -25.19 -8.85
CA MET A 59 -7.62 -24.49 -9.92
C MET A 59 -8.91 -23.86 -9.39
N ARG A 60 -9.59 -24.51 -8.44
CA ARG A 60 -10.73 -23.94 -7.73
C ARG A 60 -10.33 -22.68 -6.99
N ASP A 61 -9.22 -22.69 -6.25
CA ASP A 61 -8.72 -21.52 -5.53
C ASP A 61 -8.41 -20.36 -6.49
N TRP A 62 -7.82 -20.65 -7.65
CA TRP A 62 -7.58 -19.63 -8.66
C TRP A 62 -8.87 -19.08 -9.29
N ALA A 63 -9.86 -19.93 -9.52
CA ALA A 63 -11.15 -19.52 -10.02
C ALA A 63 -11.90 -18.66 -9.00
N LEU A 64 -11.89 -19.06 -7.72
CA LEU A 64 -12.48 -18.30 -6.61
C LEU A 64 -11.78 -16.94 -6.45
N ALA A 65 -10.45 -16.90 -6.51
CA ALA A 65 -9.72 -15.63 -6.48
C ALA A 65 -10.10 -14.71 -7.66
N GLY A 66 -10.32 -15.27 -8.85
CA GLY A 66 -10.82 -14.53 -10.01
C GLY A 66 -12.25 -14.02 -9.83
N ALA A 67 -13.12 -14.80 -9.19
CA ALA A 67 -14.47 -14.38 -8.84
C ALA A 67 -14.47 -13.25 -7.78
N VAL A 68 -13.61 -13.35 -6.74
CA VAL A 68 -13.41 -12.29 -5.75
C VAL A 68 -12.96 -10.99 -6.43
N GLU A 69 -12.01 -11.07 -7.37
CA GLU A 69 -11.58 -9.90 -8.14
C GLU A 69 -12.75 -9.27 -8.93
N GLY A 70 -13.57 -10.08 -9.58
CA GLY A 70 -14.76 -9.61 -10.31
C GLY A 70 -15.80 -8.95 -9.40
N LEU A 71 -16.10 -9.55 -8.25
CA LEU A 71 -16.99 -8.99 -7.23
C LEU A 71 -16.45 -7.66 -6.70
N THR A 72 -15.14 -7.58 -6.46
CA THR A 72 -14.48 -6.36 -6.01
C THR A 72 -14.60 -5.22 -7.04
N LEU A 73 -14.37 -5.52 -8.32
CA LEU A 73 -14.53 -4.56 -9.40
C LEU A 73 -15.99 -4.08 -9.57
N ALA A 74 -16.96 -4.95 -9.26
CA ALA A 74 -18.37 -4.61 -9.24
C ALA A 74 -18.82 -3.93 -7.93
N GLN A 75 -17.89 -3.67 -7.01
CA GLN A 75 -18.14 -3.08 -5.69
C GLN A 75 -19.07 -3.92 -4.78
N GLN A 76 -19.14 -5.23 -5.04
CA GLN A 76 -19.88 -6.20 -4.21
C GLN A 76 -18.94 -6.75 -3.12
N PHE A 77 -18.52 -5.88 -2.20
CA PHE A 77 -17.47 -6.19 -1.22
C PHE A 77 -17.91 -7.22 -0.17
N GLU A 78 -19.17 -7.23 0.23
CA GLU A 78 -19.69 -8.23 1.19
C GLU A 78 -19.60 -9.63 0.60
N GLU A 79 -20.06 -9.81 -0.64
CA GLU A 79 -19.99 -11.10 -1.34
C GLU A 79 -18.55 -11.50 -1.61
N ALA A 80 -17.68 -10.55 -2.01
CA ALA A 80 -16.26 -10.79 -2.23
C ALA A 80 -15.60 -11.31 -0.95
N THR A 81 -15.82 -10.64 0.19
CA THR A 81 -15.27 -11.01 1.49
C THR A 81 -15.83 -12.36 1.96
N GLY A 82 -17.14 -12.63 1.77
CA GLY A 82 -17.78 -13.89 2.10
C GLY A 82 -17.25 -15.08 1.29
N LEU A 83 -16.69 -14.85 0.10
CA LEU A 83 -16.11 -15.88 -0.75
C LEU A 83 -14.67 -16.23 -0.36
N VAL A 84 -13.91 -15.30 0.19
CA VAL A 84 -12.49 -15.48 0.56
C VAL A 84 -12.21 -16.71 1.44
N PRO A 85 -13.03 -17.06 2.48
CA PRO A 85 -12.78 -18.24 3.30
C PRO A 85 -12.82 -19.57 2.54
N GLN A 86 -13.44 -19.60 1.36
CA GLN A 86 -13.52 -20.80 0.53
C GLN A 86 -12.21 -21.07 -0.24
N ILE A 87 -11.28 -20.13 -0.27
CA ILE A 87 -9.94 -20.31 -0.84
C ILE A 87 -9.08 -21.05 0.19
N SER A 88 -8.71 -22.29 -0.12
CA SER A 88 -7.99 -23.19 0.79
C SER A 88 -6.54 -22.75 0.98
N TYR A 89 -5.86 -22.36 -0.10
CA TYR A 89 -4.44 -22.01 -0.06
C TYR A 89 -4.23 -20.63 0.54
N GLY A 90 -3.56 -20.59 1.69
CA GLY A 90 -3.41 -19.37 2.51
C GLY A 90 -2.82 -18.18 1.76
N LYS A 91 -1.83 -18.39 0.87
CA LYS A 91 -1.25 -17.32 0.07
C LYS A 91 -2.26 -16.74 -0.94
N SER A 92 -2.98 -17.58 -1.68
CA SER A 92 -4.02 -17.12 -2.61
C SER A 92 -5.15 -16.40 -1.88
N ARG A 93 -5.51 -16.88 -0.69
CA ARG A 93 -6.49 -16.24 0.18
C ARG A 93 -6.03 -14.84 0.63
N ALA A 94 -4.78 -14.72 1.10
CA ALA A 94 -4.23 -13.43 1.48
C ALA A 94 -4.15 -12.45 0.29
N GLU A 95 -3.77 -12.93 -0.89
CA GLU A 95 -3.77 -12.13 -2.12
C GLU A 95 -5.19 -11.67 -2.51
N ALA A 96 -6.19 -12.53 -2.39
CA ALA A 96 -7.59 -12.17 -2.63
C ALA A 96 -8.06 -11.09 -1.64
N MET A 97 -7.74 -11.22 -0.34
CA MET A 97 -8.05 -10.18 0.66
C MET A 97 -7.41 -8.84 0.32
N VAL A 98 -6.14 -8.82 -0.08
CA VAL A 98 -5.47 -7.56 -0.51
C VAL A 98 -6.21 -6.90 -1.66
N ARG A 99 -6.72 -7.67 -2.64
CA ARG A 99 -7.51 -7.12 -3.76
C ARG A 99 -8.83 -6.50 -3.28
N VAL A 100 -9.51 -7.13 -2.33
CA VAL A 100 -10.73 -6.55 -1.74
C VAL A 100 -10.40 -5.26 -1.01
N VAL A 101 -9.31 -5.22 -0.23
CA VAL A 101 -8.83 -3.99 0.42
C VAL A 101 -8.55 -2.89 -0.61
N GLU A 102 -7.87 -3.20 -1.71
CA GLU A 102 -7.61 -2.23 -2.78
C GLU A 102 -8.93 -1.68 -3.38
N GLY A 103 -9.93 -2.53 -3.58
CA GLY A 103 -11.26 -2.13 -4.04
C GLY A 103 -11.98 -1.22 -3.04
N LEU A 104 -11.97 -1.58 -1.76
CA LEU A 104 -12.55 -0.78 -0.68
C LEU A 104 -11.88 0.61 -0.57
N VAL A 105 -10.55 0.65 -0.70
CA VAL A 105 -9.78 1.90 -0.72
C VAL A 105 -10.19 2.78 -1.90
N LEU A 106 -10.36 2.21 -3.10
CA LEU A 106 -10.82 2.94 -4.28
C LEU A 106 -12.26 3.45 -4.12
N ALA A 107 -13.11 2.70 -3.40
CA ALA A 107 -14.46 3.10 -3.06
C ALA A 107 -14.52 4.05 -1.84
N GLN A 108 -13.37 4.41 -1.26
CA GLN A 108 -13.23 5.26 -0.07
C GLN A 108 -13.89 4.66 1.20
N GLN A 109 -14.05 3.35 1.26
CA GLN A 109 -14.56 2.61 2.42
C GLN A 109 -13.39 2.20 3.33
N PHE A 110 -12.76 3.19 3.96
CA PHE A 110 -11.50 2.99 4.70
C PHE A 110 -11.67 2.21 6.01
N GLU A 111 -12.81 2.33 6.66
CA GLU A 111 -13.09 1.60 7.91
C GLU A 111 -13.20 0.09 7.63
N GLU A 112 -13.94 -0.29 6.60
CA GLU A 112 -14.06 -1.67 6.16
C GLU A 112 -12.72 -2.22 5.62
N ALA A 113 -11.97 -1.39 4.89
CA ALA A 113 -10.64 -1.74 4.41
C ALA A 113 -9.70 -2.07 5.57
N THR A 114 -9.64 -1.23 6.61
CA THR A 114 -8.79 -1.44 7.78
C THR A 114 -9.22 -2.69 8.55
N ALA A 115 -10.52 -2.89 8.79
CA ALA A 115 -11.03 -4.08 9.46
C ALA A 115 -10.70 -5.38 8.71
N LEU A 116 -10.69 -5.35 7.37
CA LEU A 116 -10.31 -6.50 6.56
C LEU A 116 -8.80 -6.75 6.59
N VAL A 117 -7.98 -5.70 6.62
CA VAL A 117 -6.51 -5.80 6.74
C VAL A 117 -6.10 -6.56 7.99
N GLU A 118 -6.76 -6.32 9.13
CA GLU A 118 -6.47 -7.01 10.40
C GLU A 118 -6.69 -8.53 10.30
N GLN A 119 -7.55 -8.97 9.39
CA GLN A 119 -7.87 -10.39 9.18
C GLN A 119 -6.88 -11.09 8.24
N ILE A 120 -5.96 -10.39 7.59
CA ILE A 120 -4.97 -10.98 6.67
C ILE A 120 -3.92 -11.73 7.50
N PRO A 121 -3.81 -13.08 7.34
CA PRO A 121 -2.92 -13.88 8.18
C PRO A 121 -1.45 -13.78 7.79
N ASP A 122 -1.14 -13.36 6.57
CA ASP A 122 0.22 -13.17 6.06
C ASP A 122 0.69 -11.76 6.40
N GLU A 123 1.69 -11.62 7.27
CA GLU A 123 2.20 -10.34 7.76
C GLU A 123 2.75 -9.44 6.64
N VAL A 124 3.32 -10.03 5.59
CA VAL A 124 3.85 -9.25 4.45
C VAL A 124 2.69 -8.69 3.65
N LYS A 125 1.67 -9.51 3.36
CA LYS A 125 0.47 -9.09 2.66
C LYS A 125 -0.37 -8.10 3.48
N GLN A 126 -0.44 -8.30 4.78
CA GLN A 126 -1.07 -7.36 5.71
C GLN A 126 -0.39 -5.97 5.63
N SER A 127 0.94 -5.95 5.72
CA SER A 127 1.70 -4.70 5.61
C SER A 127 1.56 -4.03 4.24
N GLU A 128 1.51 -4.82 3.14
CA GLU A 128 1.24 -4.30 1.79
C GLU A 128 -0.16 -3.66 1.71
N ALA A 129 -1.18 -4.30 2.27
CA ALA A 129 -2.54 -3.80 2.31
C ALA A 129 -2.64 -2.49 3.14
N MET A 130 -1.98 -2.43 4.30
CA MET A 130 -1.90 -1.20 5.11
C MET A 130 -1.30 -0.03 4.31
N VAL A 131 -0.25 -0.27 3.53
CA VAL A 131 0.32 0.77 2.65
C VAL A 131 -0.72 1.30 1.67
N ARG A 132 -1.56 0.43 1.08
CA ARG A 132 -2.65 0.85 0.18
C ARG A 132 -3.69 1.72 0.89
N VAL A 133 -4.04 1.36 2.12
CA VAL A 133 -4.95 2.18 2.95
C VAL A 133 -4.34 3.56 3.20
N VAL A 134 -3.07 3.64 3.59
CA VAL A 134 -2.36 4.92 3.79
C VAL A 134 -2.31 5.76 2.51
N GLU A 135 -1.98 5.14 1.37
CA GLU A 135 -1.97 5.82 0.06
C GLU A 135 -3.37 6.40 -0.26
N GLY A 136 -4.45 5.63 -0.05
CA GLY A 136 -5.83 6.07 -0.26
C GLY A 136 -6.26 7.20 0.67
N LEU A 137 -6.06 7.04 1.99
CA LEU A 137 -6.36 8.08 2.99
C LEU A 137 -5.61 9.39 2.70
N THR A 138 -4.36 9.28 2.25
CA THR A 138 -3.54 10.43 1.88
C THR A 138 -4.11 11.16 0.66
N LEU A 139 -4.63 10.45 -0.33
CA LEU A 139 -5.25 11.04 -1.52
C LEU A 139 -6.52 11.83 -1.19
N VAL A 140 -7.32 11.37 -0.22
CA VAL A 140 -8.51 12.07 0.26
C VAL A 140 -8.22 13.03 1.41
N GLN A 141 -6.94 13.26 1.72
CA GLN A 141 -6.46 14.20 2.74
C GLN A 141 -6.87 13.86 4.19
N GLN A 142 -7.15 12.60 4.48
CA GLN A 142 -7.41 12.09 5.83
C GLN A 142 -6.09 11.76 6.54
N PHE A 143 -5.25 12.78 6.74
CA PHE A 143 -3.86 12.63 7.18
C PHE A 143 -3.71 12.08 8.60
N GLU A 144 -4.63 12.38 9.52
CA GLU A 144 -4.62 11.86 10.88
C GLU A 144 -4.78 10.34 10.88
N GLN A 145 -5.81 9.84 10.19
CA GLN A 145 -6.06 8.40 10.08
C GLN A 145 -4.91 7.70 9.35
N ALA A 146 -4.39 8.31 8.27
CA ALA A 146 -3.22 7.79 7.57
C ALA A 146 -2.00 7.66 8.51
N ALA A 147 -1.77 8.65 9.39
CA ALA A 147 -0.68 8.62 10.36
C ALA A 147 -0.87 7.53 11.44
N GLU A 148 -2.10 7.25 11.84
CA GLU A 148 -2.42 6.15 12.76
C GLU A 148 -2.08 4.81 12.12
N VAL A 149 -2.54 4.54 10.90
CA VAL A 149 -2.23 3.31 10.17
C VAL A 149 -0.72 3.15 9.97
N VAL A 150 0.03 4.22 9.65
CA VAL A 150 1.51 4.16 9.53
C VAL A 150 2.17 3.67 10.81
N ARG A 151 1.66 4.06 11.99
CA ARG A 151 2.23 3.63 13.29
C ARG A 151 1.97 2.14 13.57
N GLU A 152 0.89 1.59 13.07
CA GLU A 152 0.52 0.17 13.21
C GLU A 152 1.36 -0.73 12.31
N ILE A 153 1.87 -0.22 11.18
CA ILE A 153 2.74 -0.99 10.29
C ILE A 153 4.05 -1.31 11.02
N ARG A 154 4.40 -2.59 11.09
CA ARG A 154 5.69 -3.02 11.67
C ARG A 154 6.86 -2.36 10.95
N GLU A 155 7.98 -2.17 11.64
CA GLU A 155 9.18 -1.60 11.05
C GLU A 155 9.64 -2.41 9.82
N GLY A 156 10.08 -1.67 8.78
CA GLY A 156 10.54 -2.25 7.53
C GLY A 156 10.19 -1.44 6.29
N HIS A 157 10.29 -2.06 5.14
CA HIS A 157 10.05 -1.40 3.86
C HIS A 157 8.60 -0.90 3.69
N ALA A 158 7.62 -1.64 4.18
CA ALA A 158 6.22 -1.26 4.09
C ALA A 158 5.96 0.03 4.88
N ARG A 159 6.42 0.10 6.14
CA ARG A 159 6.30 1.32 6.96
C ARG A 159 7.01 2.51 6.33
N THR A 160 8.21 2.29 5.77
CA THR A 160 8.95 3.34 5.06
C THR A 160 8.17 3.86 3.85
N ARG A 161 7.57 2.98 3.05
CA ARG A 161 6.74 3.39 1.90
C ARG A 161 5.52 4.18 2.34
N ALA A 162 4.79 3.70 3.34
CA ALA A 162 3.62 4.37 3.89
C ALA A 162 3.97 5.77 4.45
N PHE A 163 5.08 5.86 5.20
CA PHE A 163 5.59 7.12 5.73
C PHE A 163 5.94 8.11 4.61
N ILE A 164 6.61 7.67 3.56
CA ILE A 164 6.93 8.50 2.39
C ILE A 164 5.65 8.97 1.69
N ALA A 165 4.69 8.08 1.48
CA ALA A 165 3.42 8.41 0.83
C ALA A 165 2.66 9.49 1.61
N LEU A 166 2.55 9.33 2.93
CA LEU A 166 1.95 10.32 3.83
C LEU A 166 2.69 11.66 3.77
N GLY A 167 4.03 11.65 3.89
CA GLY A 167 4.85 12.86 3.82
C GLY A 167 4.69 13.61 2.50
N GLN A 168 4.70 12.91 1.38
CA GLN A 168 4.47 13.49 0.05
C GLN A 168 3.05 14.08 -0.09
N GLY A 169 2.04 13.42 0.47
CA GLY A 169 0.66 13.92 0.49
C GLY A 169 0.55 15.23 1.28
N LEU A 170 1.14 15.28 2.46
CA LEU A 170 1.20 16.49 3.30
C LEU A 170 1.90 17.64 2.58
N VAL A 171 3.00 17.36 1.88
CA VAL A 171 3.74 18.35 1.09
C VAL A 171 2.88 18.90 -0.05
N ARG A 172 2.22 18.02 -0.82
CA ARG A 172 1.33 18.45 -1.93
C ARG A 172 0.16 19.30 -1.44
N SER A 173 -0.33 19.02 -0.23
CA SER A 173 -1.45 19.74 0.39
C SER A 173 -1.01 20.97 1.20
N ALA A 174 0.27 21.35 1.15
CA ALA A 174 0.87 22.46 1.88
C ALA A 174 0.63 22.42 3.41
N GLN A 175 0.56 21.20 3.99
CA GLN A 175 0.34 20.99 5.43
C GLN A 175 1.67 21.01 6.21
N TRP A 176 2.36 22.16 6.18
CA TRP A 176 3.74 22.31 6.64
C TRP A 176 3.94 21.95 8.13
N GLU A 177 3.01 22.36 8.99
CA GLU A 177 3.07 22.03 10.41
C GLU A 177 2.99 20.52 10.66
N ARG A 178 2.15 19.82 9.89
CA ARG A 178 2.03 18.37 9.96
C ARG A 178 3.25 17.65 9.40
N VAL A 179 3.89 18.19 8.37
CA VAL A 179 5.19 17.68 7.89
C VAL A 179 6.23 17.76 9.00
N ILE A 180 6.32 18.91 9.68
CA ILE A 180 7.24 19.10 10.81
C ILE A 180 6.92 18.08 11.90
N LEU A 181 5.65 17.96 12.31
CA LEU A 181 5.23 17.03 13.36
C LEU A 181 5.54 15.57 12.98
N LEU A 182 5.21 15.17 11.74
CA LEU A 182 5.46 13.81 11.24
C LEU A 182 6.94 13.44 11.38
N VAL A 183 7.85 14.30 10.90
CA VAL A 183 9.29 14.01 10.90
C VAL A 183 9.87 14.09 12.30
N THR A 184 9.48 15.11 13.10
CA THR A 184 10.07 15.34 14.44
C THR A 184 9.49 14.45 15.53
N SER A 185 8.33 13.83 15.33
CA SER A 185 7.78 12.85 16.25
C SER A 185 8.36 11.45 16.06
N GLU A 186 9.03 11.22 14.91
CA GLU A 186 9.57 9.90 14.59
C GLU A 186 10.89 9.66 15.32
N LYS A 187 11.06 8.44 15.84
CA LYS A 187 12.27 8.00 16.55
C LYS A 187 13.13 7.04 15.72
N SER A 188 12.57 6.51 14.64
CA SER A 188 13.28 5.60 13.75
C SER A 188 14.22 6.36 12.84
N ALA A 189 15.52 6.13 12.95
CA ALA A 189 16.54 6.73 12.06
C ALA A 189 16.25 6.41 10.58
N LEU A 190 15.71 5.22 10.29
CA LEU A 190 15.31 4.82 8.94
C LEU A 190 14.22 5.74 8.37
N LEU A 191 13.20 6.05 9.16
CA LEU A 191 12.08 6.91 8.73
C LEU A 191 12.49 8.37 8.63
N ILE A 192 13.33 8.85 9.56
CA ILE A 192 13.93 10.20 9.48
C ILE A 192 14.72 10.32 8.18
N ARG A 193 15.55 9.33 7.84
CA ARG A 193 16.29 9.31 6.58
C ARG A 193 15.37 9.23 5.36
N ALA A 194 14.29 8.45 5.43
CA ALA A 194 13.29 8.37 4.38
C ALA A 194 12.57 9.70 4.14
N SER A 195 12.46 10.56 5.16
CA SER A 195 11.85 11.89 5.04
C SER A 195 12.57 12.80 4.05
N LEU A 196 13.86 12.55 3.77
CA LEU A 196 14.62 13.29 2.78
C LEU A 196 13.98 13.27 1.40
N SER A 197 13.32 12.17 1.04
CA SER A 197 12.66 12.01 -0.26
C SER A 197 11.55 13.03 -0.53
N PHE A 198 10.90 13.54 0.52
CA PHE A 198 9.87 14.57 0.38
C PHE A 198 10.30 15.94 0.92
N ILE A 199 11.22 16.02 1.89
CA ILE A 199 11.77 17.28 2.38
C ILE A 199 12.54 18.01 1.26
N SER A 200 13.28 17.28 0.43
CA SER A 200 14.02 17.85 -0.70
C SER A 200 13.13 18.55 -1.75
N THR A 201 11.83 18.22 -1.75
CA THR A 201 10.85 18.82 -2.68
C THR A 201 10.06 19.97 -2.07
N LEU A 202 10.32 20.33 -0.80
CA LEU A 202 9.62 21.40 -0.10
C LEU A 202 9.89 22.78 -0.73
N PRO A 203 8.87 23.48 -1.20
CA PRO A 203 9.03 24.84 -1.72
C PRO A 203 9.06 25.89 -0.60
N HIS A 204 8.75 25.52 0.65
CA HIS A 204 8.55 26.42 1.77
C HIS A 204 9.79 26.45 2.68
N LEU A 205 10.69 27.39 2.44
CA LEU A 205 11.96 27.56 3.15
C LEU A 205 11.82 27.63 4.69
N PRO A 206 10.83 28.36 5.30
CA PRO A 206 10.68 28.38 6.76
C PRO A 206 10.42 27.00 7.35
N THR A 207 9.69 26.12 6.64
CA THR A 207 9.45 24.74 7.09
C THR A 207 10.75 23.92 7.08
N VAL A 208 11.53 24.03 6.02
CA VAL A 208 12.82 23.34 5.91
C VAL A 208 13.78 23.81 7.02
N HIS A 209 13.83 25.12 7.27
CA HIS A 209 14.61 25.70 8.36
C HIS A 209 14.21 25.11 9.73
N THR A 210 12.92 25.10 10.04
CA THR A 210 12.41 24.53 11.30
C THR A 210 12.72 23.03 11.41
N LEU A 211 12.60 22.27 10.33
CA LEU A 211 12.93 20.84 10.30
C LEU A 211 14.41 20.60 10.57
N VAL A 212 15.28 21.33 9.89
CA VAL A 212 16.74 21.22 10.08
C VAL A 212 17.12 21.53 11.53
N GLN A 213 16.62 22.64 12.09
CA GLN A 213 16.89 22.99 13.48
C GLN A 213 16.40 21.93 14.47
N ARG A 214 15.15 21.41 14.32
CA ARG A 214 14.60 20.42 15.24
C ARG A 214 15.30 19.07 15.15
N LEU A 215 15.61 18.59 13.93
CA LEU A 215 16.35 17.35 13.74
C LEU A 215 17.77 17.46 14.30
N TRP A 216 18.41 18.61 14.18
CA TRP A 216 19.71 18.88 14.79
C TRP A 216 19.66 18.76 16.31
N CYS A 217 18.63 19.34 16.95
CA CYS A 217 18.45 19.30 18.41
C CYS A 217 18.09 17.88 18.93
N GLN A 218 17.56 17.01 18.09
CA GLN A 218 17.16 15.64 18.48
C GLN A 218 18.31 14.63 18.44
N GLN A 219 19.55 15.06 18.23
CA GLN A 219 20.73 14.19 18.13
C GLN A 219 20.57 13.06 17.08
N VAL A 220 19.91 13.36 16.00
CA VAL A 220 19.88 12.47 14.84
C VAL A 220 21.32 12.19 14.40
N CYS A 221 21.61 10.94 14.02
CA CYS A 221 22.94 10.51 13.65
C CYS A 221 23.59 11.52 12.67
N ARG A 222 24.86 11.85 12.91
CA ARG A 222 25.62 12.84 12.14
C ARG A 222 25.56 12.58 10.63
N ASP A 223 25.65 11.32 10.24
CA ASP A 223 25.59 10.93 8.82
C ASP A 223 24.22 11.21 8.19
N ASP A 224 23.14 11.11 8.97
CA ASP A 224 21.79 11.42 8.50
C ASP A 224 21.59 12.94 8.34
N LEU A 225 22.24 13.75 9.19
CA LEU A 225 22.24 15.21 9.04
C LEU A 225 23.01 15.66 7.79
N TYR A 226 24.14 15.04 7.49
CA TYR A 226 24.85 15.32 6.23
C TYR A 226 24.02 14.97 5.01
N ALA A 227 23.19 13.95 5.08
CA ALA A 227 22.26 13.62 4.01
C ALA A 227 21.13 14.67 3.83
N LEU A 228 20.87 15.52 4.83
CA LEU A 228 19.95 16.67 4.72
C LEU A 228 20.57 17.88 4.00
N LEU A 229 21.90 18.02 3.97
CA LEU A 229 22.58 19.18 3.41
C LEU A 229 22.19 19.49 1.96
N PRO A 230 22.07 18.52 1.03
CA PRO A 230 21.62 18.81 -0.33
C PRO A 230 20.21 19.39 -0.39
N ALA A 231 19.30 18.91 0.47
CA ALA A 231 17.94 19.43 0.57
C ALA A 231 17.88 20.83 1.21
N ALA A 232 18.82 21.12 2.11
CA ALA A 232 18.97 22.41 2.77
C ALA A 232 19.79 23.43 1.95
N ALA A 233 20.45 23.02 0.86
CA ALA A 233 21.28 23.92 0.05
C ALA A 233 20.57 25.21 -0.40
N PRO A 234 19.30 25.21 -0.82
CA PRO A 234 18.58 26.45 -1.14
C PRO A 234 18.42 27.38 0.07
N LEU A 235 18.31 26.81 1.29
CA LEU A 235 18.25 27.62 2.52
C LEU A 235 19.57 28.34 2.79
N PHE A 236 20.69 27.64 2.63
CA PHE A 236 22.01 28.23 2.87
C PHE A 236 22.34 29.33 1.87
N ILE A 237 21.75 29.26 0.68
CA ILE A 237 21.86 30.35 -0.33
C ILE A 237 21.00 31.54 0.08
N ALA A 238 19.80 31.29 0.63
CA ALA A 238 18.87 32.34 1.05
C ALA A 238 19.23 32.95 2.42
N ASP A 239 19.85 32.19 3.31
CA ASP A 239 20.26 32.59 4.66
C ASP A 239 21.65 32.02 5.00
N PRO A 240 22.74 32.63 4.51
CA PRO A 240 24.11 32.19 4.77
C PRO A 240 24.51 32.10 6.25
N PRO A 241 24.01 32.95 7.18
CA PRO A 241 24.24 32.81 8.60
C PRO A 241 23.80 31.45 9.17
N LEU A 242 22.74 30.86 8.67
CA LEU A 242 22.22 29.54 9.12
C LEU A 242 23.28 28.43 8.97
N LEU A 243 24.03 28.42 7.88
CA LEU A 243 25.12 27.44 7.69
C LEU A 243 26.23 27.67 8.75
N SER A 244 26.54 28.90 9.07
CA SER A 244 27.54 29.25 10.10
C SER A 244 27.09 28.83 11.48
N GLU A 245 25.81 28.99 11.82
CA GLU A 245 25.22 28.54 13.09
C GLU A 245 25.26 27.01 13.22
N ILE A 246 24.93 26.28 12.15
CA ILE A 246 24.99 24.81 12.13
C ILE A 246 26.43 24.33 12.31
N LEU A 247 27.40 24.93 11.61
CA LEU A 247 28.82 24.59 11.73
C LEU A 247 29.38 24.94 13.10
N ALA A 248 29.01 26.09 13.66
CA ALA A 248 29.40 26.48 15.03
C ALA A 248 28.81 25.52 16.08
N GLY A 249 27.57 25.06 15.90
CA GLY A 249 26.97 24.02 16.74
C GLY A 249 27.72 22.69 16.65
N GLU A 250 28.24 22.33 15.48
CA GLU A 250 29.07 21.13 15.29
C GLU A 250 30.42 21.27 16.03
N GLU A 251 31.06 22.41 15.95
CA GLU A 251 32.30 22.69 16.67
C GLU A 251 32.10 22.66 18.19
N TRP A 252 30.99 23.25 18.68
CA TRP A 252 30.64 23.22 20.08
C TRP A 252 30.42 21.76 20.57
N VAL A 253 29.72 20.92 19.80
CA VAL A 253 29.52 19.49 20.13
C VAL A 253 30.87 18.75 20.13
N LYS A 254 31.77 19.01 19.20
CA LYS A 254 33.13 18.43 19.19
C LYS A 254 33.93 18.84 20.44
N GLU A 255 33.78 20.09 20.89
CA GLU A 255 34.45 20.57 22.11
C GLU A 255 33.89 19.95 23.38
N GLN A 256 32.55 19.78 23.46
CA GLN A 256 31.90 19.18 24.63
C GLN A 256 32.11 17.66 24.72
N LEU A 257 32.20 17.00 23.59
CA LEU A 257 32.40 15.54 23.51
C LEU A 257 33.88 15.15 23.48
N LYS A 258 34.84 16.07 23.75
CA LYS A 258 36.28 15.78 23.69
C LYS A 258 36.62 14.30 23.86
N TRP A 259 36.65 13.60 22.74
CA TRP A 259 37.24 12.29 22.58
C TRP A 259 38.66 12.46 22.04
#